data_20a8e3cdb92f7397858f5b99d8971318
#
_entry.id   20a8e3cdb92f7397858f5b99d8971318
#
_cell.length_a   1.000
_cell.length_b   1.000
_cell.length_c   1.000
_cell.angle_alpha   90.00
_cell.angle_beta   90.00
_cell.angle_gamma   90.00
#
_symmetry.space_group_name_H-M   'P 1'
#
loop_
_entity.id
_entity.type
_entity.pdbx_description
1 polymer ?
#
loop_
_entity_poly.entity_id
_entity_poly.type
_entity_poly.pdbx_seq_one_letter_code
_entity_poly.pdbx_strand_id
1 'polypeptide(L)'
;MEKNFWLDKWKNKATGFHNQEINPFLVKYIQNNFFNLTATSKVFVPLCGKTIDIGYLLKQGFRITGCELSEIAVKALFADLNINPIITRHHDFTIYSTIDNKIKVFVGDIFDLKVSDIGNIDLTYDRAALVALPPALQLKYANHLISIT
;
A
#
# COMPACT_ATOMS: atom_id res chain seq x y z
N MET A 1 -1.96 18.01 -1.25
CA MET A 1 -3.34 17.65 -0.98
C MET A 1 -3.48 17.31 0.49
N GLU A 2 -4.47 17.86 1.14
CA GLU A 2 -4.62 17.70 2.57
C GLU A 2 -5.13 16.31 2.94
N LYS A 3 -4.71 15.84 4.14
CA LYS A 3 -5.15 14.54 4.65
C LYS A 3 -6.67 14.41 4.67
N ASN A 4 -7.38 15.46 5.10
CA ASN A 4 -8.84 15.44 5.20
C ASN A 4 -9.52 15.23 3.86
N PHE A 5 -8.92 15.69 2.76
CA PHE A 5 -9.46 15.47 1.42
C PHE A 5 -9.63 13.98 1.13
N TRP A 6 -8.58 13.18 1.39
CA TRP A 6 -8.61 11.74 1.14
C TRP A 6 -9.46 10.99 2.15
N LEU A 7 -9.39 11.40 3.43
CA LEU A 7 -10.23 10.80 4.46
C LEU A 7 -11.72 10.99 4.16
N ASP A 8 -12.11 12.19 3.69
CA ASP A 8 -13.49 12.48 3.30
C ASP A 8 -13.90 11.68 2.07
N LYS A 9 -13.02 11.50 1.09
CA LYS A 9 -13.29 10.68 -0.09
C LYS A 9 -13.67 9.25 0.30
N TRP A 10 -12.93 8.63 1.21
CA TRP A 10 -13.22 7.28 1.68
C TRP A 10 -14.47 7.24 2.54
N LYS A 11 -14.63 8.20 3.44
CA LYS A 11 -15.81 8.30 4.31
C LYS A 11 -17.11 8.46 3.50
N ASN A 12 -17.09 9.27 2.46
CA ASN A 12 -18.25 9.56 1.62
C ASN A 12 -18.38 8.59 0.45
N LYS A 13 -17.55 7.56 0.38
CA LYS A 13 -17.52 6.58 -0.71
C LYS A 13 -17.30 7.20 -2.09
N ALA A 14 -16.67 8.37 -2.14
CA ALA A 14 -16.32 9.06 -3.38
C ALA A 14 -15.01 8.51 -3.96
N THR A 15 -15.00 7.20 -4.28
CA THR A 15 -13.81 6.43 -4.63
C THR A 15 -13.73 6.11 -6.12
N GLY A 16 -14.12 7.04 -6.97
CA GLY A 16 -14.03 6.89 -8.44
C GLY A 16 -12.59 6.66 -8.93
N PHE A 17 -11.59 7.01 -8.13
CA PHE A 17 -10.19 6.72 -8.42
C PHE A 17 -9.83 5.24 -8.21
N HIS A 18 -10.67 4.45 -7.53
CA HIS A 18 -10.45 3.03 -7.33
C HIS A 18 -10.71 2.25 -8.61
N ASN A 19 -9.74 1.46 -9.04
CA ASN A 19 -9.86 0.63 -10.23
C ASN A 19 -10.45 -0.74 -9.89
N GLN A 20 -11.35 -1.22 -10.75
CA GLN A 20 -11.99 -2.53 -10.60
C GLN A 20 -11.19 -3.65 -11.24
N GLU A 21 -10.15 -3.32 -11.99
CA GLU A 21 -9.32 -4.29 -12.71
C GLU A 21 -7.87 -4.21 -12.25
N ILE A 22 -7.19 -5.36 -12.28
CA ILE A 22 -5.76 -5.43 -11.99
C ILE A 22 -5.01 -4.67 -13.07
N ASN A 23 -3.99 -3.89 -12.65
CA ASN A 23 -3.16 -3.15 -13.58
C ASN A 23 -2.45 -4.10 -14.56
N PRO A 24 -2.72 -4.01 -15.87
CA PRO A 24 -2.12 -4.94 -16.85
C PRO A 24 -0.59 -4.80 -16.94
N PHE A 25 -0.04 -3.62 -16.67
CA PHE A 25 1.42 -3.44 -16.64
C PHE A 25 2.04 -4.20 -15.48
N LEU A 26 1.40 -4.19 -14.30
CA LEU A 26 1.87 -4.97 -13.16
C LEU A 26 1.92 -6.45 -13.51
N VAL A 27 0.85 -7.00 -14.07
CA VAL A 27 0.77 -8.40 -14.49
C VAL A 27 1.89 -8.74 -15.46
N LYS A 28 2.10 -7.89 -16.47
CA LYS A 28 3.14 -8.09 -17.48
C LYS A 28 4.54 -8.18 -16.87
N TYR A 29 4.90 -7.22 -16.01
CA TYR A 29 6.23 -7.17 -15.43
C TYR A 29 6.46 -8.30 -14.41
N ILE A 30 5.45 -8.70 -13.67
CA ILE A 30 5.55 -9.82 -12.74
C ILE A 30 5.69 -11.15 -13.50
N GLN A 31 4.86 -11.39 -14.51
CA GLN A 31 4.90 -12.64 -15.30
C GLN A 31 6.24 -12.80 -16.02
N ASN A 32 6.82 -11.73 -16.52
CA ASN A 32 8.11 -11.74 -17.22
C ASN A 32 9.31 -11.72 -16.27
N ASN A 33 9.06 -11.70 -14.97
CA ASN A 33 10.09 -11.62 -13.93
C ASN A 33 11.11 -10.49 -14.19
N PHE A 34 10.62 -9.34 -14.61
CA PHE A 34 11.45 -8.20 -15.01
C PHE A 34 12.38 -7.73 -13.88
N PHE A 35 11.92 -7.82 -12.64
CA PHE A 35 12.67 -7.35 -11.47
C PHE A 35 13.44 -8.47 -10.75
N ASN A 36 13.49 -9.67 -11.30
CA ASN A 36 14.14 -10.84 -10.71
C ASN A 36 13.65 -11.13 -9.28
N LEU A 37 12.33 -10.98 -9.05
CA LEU A 37 11.71 -11.24 -7.76
C LEU A 37 11.60 -12.74 -7.50
N THR A 38 11.74 -13.11 -6.23
CA THR A 38 11.45 -14.46 -5.76
C THR A 38 10.01 -14.54 -5.24
N ALA A 39 9.51 -15.77 -5.03
CA ALA A 39 8.15 -15.98 -4.50
C ALA A 39 7.92 -15.39 -3.11
N THR A 40 8.99 -15.07 -2.37
CA THR A 40 8.90 -14.48 -1.03
C THR A 40 9.36 -13.04 -0.96
N SER A 41 9.55 -12.40 -2.12
CA SER A 41 9.95 -11.00 -2.19
C SER A 41 8.88 -10.12 -1.53
N LYS A 42 9.34 -9.03 -0.91
CA LYS A 42 8.46 -8.08 -0.24
C LYS A 42 8.22 -6.88 -1.14
N VAL A 43 6.95 -6.60 -1.40
CA VAL A 43 6.49 -5.46 -2.19
C VAL A 43 5.88 -4.42 -1.28
N PHE A 44 6.36 -3.19 -1.37
CA PHE A 44 5.79 -2.05 -0.66
C PHE A 44 4.81 -1.31 -1.56
N VAL A 45 3.59 -1.08 -1.08
CA VAL A 45 2.53 -0.39 -1.81
C VAL A 45 2.14 0.86 -1.03
N PRO A 46 2.73 2.02 -1.33
CA PRO A 46 2.41 3.27 -0.65
C PRO A 46 1.03 3.77 -1.07
N LEU A 47 0.32 4.44 -0.15
CA LEU A 47 -1.00 5.04 -0.38
C LEU A 47 -1.95 4.03 -1.05
N CYS A 48 -1.99 2.83 -0.48
CA CYS A 48 -2.52 1.65 -1.18
C CYS A 48 -4.05 1.65 -1.34
N GLY A 49 -4.79 2.42 -0.54
CA GLY A 49 -6.25 2.35 -0.56
C GLY A 49 -6.74 0.92 -0.35
N LYS A 50 -7.63 0.48 -1.22
CA LYS A 50 -8.10 -0.91 -1.28
C LYS A 50 -7.83 -1.53 -2.66
N THR A 51 -6.68 -1.23 -3.25
CA THR A 51 -6.35 -1.69 -4.60
C THR A 51 -6.42 -3.21 -4.72
N ILE A 52 -7.07 -3.69 -5.78
CA ILE A 52 -7.14 -5.13 -6.08
C ILE A 52 -5.79 -5.71 -6.52
N ASP A 53 -4.84 -4.86 -6.88
CA ASP A 53 -3.48 -5.27 -7.24
C ASP A 53 -2.79 -5.99 -6.08
N ILE A 54 -3.11 -5.62 -4.83
CA ILE A 54 -2.58 -6.32 -3.65
C ILE A 54 -3.01 -7.79 -3.65
N GLY A 55 -4.29 -8.07 -3.94
CA GLY A 55 -4.77 -9.45 -4.02
C GLY A 55 -4.04 -10.25 -5.09
N TYR A 56 -3.77 -9.63 -6.24
CA TYR A 56 -2.98 -10.25 -7.30
C TYR A 56 -1.57 -10.60 -6.80
N LEU A 57 -0.88 -9.65 -6.18
CA LEU A 57 0.48 -9.86 -5.67
C LEU A 57 0.53 -10.95 -4.62
N LEU A 58 -0.45 -11.00 -3.71
CA LEU A 58 -0.55 -12.06 -2.71
C LEU A 58 -0.70 -13.44 -3.35
N LYS A 59 -1.51 -13.56 -4.42
CA LYS A 59 -1.67 -14.80 -5.16
C LYS A 59 -0.39 -15.26 -5.83
N GLN A 60 0.49 -14.34 -6.18
CA GLN A 60 1.80 -14.66 -6.73
C GLN A 60 2.80 -15.12 -5.65
N GLY A 61 2.42 -15.05 -4.39
CA GLY A 61 3.25 -15.48 -3.26
C GLY A 61 4.03 -14.38 -2.59
N PHE A 62 3.97 -13.15 -3.06
CA PHE A 62 4.71 -12.03 -2.50
C PHE A 62 4.19 -11.63 -1.13
N ARG A 63 5.08 -11.10 -0.32
CA ARG A 63 4.73 -10.44 0.93
C ARG A 63 4.44 -8.97 0.64
N ILE A 64 3.36 -8.44 1.23
CA ILE A 64 2.93 -7.07 0.97
C ILE A 64 3.04 -6.25 2.25
N THR A 65 3.69 -5.10 2.13
CA THR A 65 3.65 -4.04 3.14
C THR A 65 3.01 -2.83 2.50
N GLY A 66 1.96 -2.32 3.11
CA GLY A 66 1.24 -1.15 2.62
C GLY A 66 1.24 -0.02 3.62
N CYS A 67 0.92 1.17 3.15
CA CYS A 67 0.65 2.33 4.00
C CYS A 67 -0.54 3.08 3.42
N GLU A 68 -1.51 3.39 4.28
CA GLU A 68 -2.72 4.09 3.86
C GLU A 68 -3.20 5.00 5.01
N LEU A 69 -3.59 6.21 4.67
CA LEU A 69 -4.07 7.18 5.64
C LEU A 69 -5.46 6.83 6.19
N SER A 70 -6.33 6.29 5.33
CA SER A 70 -7.73 6.00 5.66
C SER A 70 -7.90 4.60 6.25
N GLU A 71 -8.33 4.52 7.50
CA GLU A 71 -8.67 3.23 8.11
C GLU A 71 -9.87 2.58 7.42
N ILE A 72 -10.81 3.39 6.92
CA ILE A 72 -11.97 2.90 6.15
C ILE A 72 -11.49 2.11 4.92
N ALA A 73 -10.50 2.66 4.21
CA ALA A 73 -9.94 1.99 3.03
C ALA A 73 -9.27 0.67 3.39
N VAL A 74 -8.50 0.65 4.47
CA VAL A 74 -7.80 -0.57 4.92
C VAL A 74 -8.78 -1.64 5.37
N LYS A 75 -9.82 -1.28 6.10
CA LYS A 75 -10.90 -2.22 6.47
C LYS A 75 -11.55 -2.81 5.23
N ALA A 76 -11.84 -1.97 4.23
CA ALA A 76 -12.43 -2.42 2.97
C ALA A 76 -11.48 -3.37 2.22
N LEU A 77 -10.18 -3.08 2.22
CA LEU A 77 -9.17 -3.95 1.60
C LEU A 77 -9.21 -5.36 2.21
N PHE A 78 -9.16 -5.46 3.54
CA PHE A 78 -9.17 -6.76 4.21
C PHE A 78 -10.51 -7.48 4.02
N ALA A 79 -11.63 -6.75 3.99
CA ALA A 79 -12.94 -7.33 3.70
C ALA A 79 -12.99 -7.91 2.28
N ASP A 80 -12.48 -7.18 1.30
CA ASP A 80 -12.44 -7.62 -0.10
C ASP A 80 -11.54 -8.85 -0.28
N LEU A 81 -10.49 -8.98 0.54
CA LEU A 81 -9.58 -10.14 0.54
C LEU A 81 -10.11 -11.32 1.33
N ASN A 82 -11.23 -11.17 2.03
CA ASN A 82 -11.78 -12.17 2.95
C ASN A 82 -10.80 -12.55 4.06
N ILE A 83 -10.08 -11.59 4.59
CA ILE A 83 -9.10 -11.80 5.66
C ILE A 83 -9.56 -11.06 6.92
N ASN A 84 -9.59 -11.77 8.05
CA ASN A 84 -9.76 -11.15 9.36
C ASN A 84 -8.39 -10.66 9.85
N PRO A 85 -8.16 -9.34 9.95
CA PRO A 85 -6.86 -8.83 10.33
C PRO A 85 -6.61 -8.95 11.83
N ILE A 86 -5.34 -9.08 12.19
CA ILE A 86 -4.85 -8.77 13.52
C ILE A 86 -4.58 -7.29 13.54
N ILE A 87 -5.13 -6.58 14.53
CA ILE A 87 -4.99 -5.13 14.64
C ILE A 87 -4.11 -4.82 15.84
N THR A 88 -3.01 -4.13 15.59
CA THR A 88 -2.06 -3.72 16.63
C THR A 88 -1.76 -2.24 16.50
N ARG A 89 -1.05 -1.69 17.49
CA ARG A 89 -0.62 -0.29 17.46
C ARG A 89 0.89 -0.23 17.58
N HIS A 90 1.51 0.66 16.80
CA HIS A 90 2.95 0.91 16.85
C HIS A 90 3.20 2.40 16.58
N HIS A 91 3.64 3.12 17.58
CA HIS A 91 3.78 4.59 17.53
C HIS A 91 2.46 5.23 17.10
N ASP A 92 2.46 6.06 16.04
CA ASP A 92 1.27 6.73 15.53
C ASP A 92 0.46 5.90 14.54
N PHE A 93 0.89 4.64 14.30
CA PHE A 93 0.22 3.76 13.34
C PHE A 93 -0.69 2.77 14.02
N THR A 94 -1.83 2.49 13.37
CA THR A 94 -2.60 1.27 13.57
C THR A 94 -2.16 0.30 12.48
N ILE A 95 -1.85 -0.94 12.85
CA ILE A 95 -1.34 -1.93 11.90
C ILE A 95 -2.36 -3.04 11.73
N TYR A 96 -2.73 -3.29 10.48
CA TYR A 96 -3.56 -4.40 10.07
C TYR A 96 -2.66 -5.46 9.43
N SER A 97 -2.67 -6.67 9.96
CA SER A 97 -1.76 -7.72 9.48
C SER A 97 -2.38 -9.10 9.57
N THR A 98 -1.72 -10.07 8.92
CA THR A 98 -1.99 -11.50 9.09
C THR A 98 -0.96 -12.12 10.02
N ILE A 99 -1.32 -13.29 10.62
CA ILE A 99 -0.42 -14.02 11.53
C ILE A 99 0.92 -14.36 10.86
N ASP A 100 0.87 -14.73 9.59
CA ASP A 100 2.07 -15.10 8.81
C ASP A 100 2.81 -13.89 8.22
N ASN A 101 2.33 -12.68 8.48
CA ASN A 101 2.87 -11.43 7.94
C ASN A 101 2.94 -11.38 6.42
N LYS A 102 2.09 -12.11 5.72
CA LYS A 102 2.00 -12.02 4.27
C LYS A 102 1.49 -10.67 3.82
N ILE A 103 0.61 -10.05 4.61
CA ILE A 103 0.17 -8.69 4.38
C ILE A 103 0.22 -7.91 5.69
N LYS A 104 0.74 -6.70 5.62
CA LYS A 104 0.85 -5.78 6.75
C LYS A 104 0.65 -4.37 6.24
N VAL A 105 -0.38 -3.68 6.75
CA VAL A 105 -0.72 -2.34 6.31
C VAL A 105 -0.67 -1.39 7.49
N PHE A 106 0.13 -0.34 7.35
CA PHE A 106 0.25 0.74 8.33
C PHE A 106 -0.80 1.79 8.02
N VAL A 107 -1.70 2.03 8.96
CA VAL A 107 -2.70 3.10 8.86
C VAL A 107 -2.16 4.34 9.52
N GLY A 108 -1.87 5.36 8.74
CA GLY A 108 -1.30 6.61 9.19
C GLY A 108 -0.65 7.39 8.07
N ASP A 109 0.10 8.44 8.46
CA ASP A 109 0.79 9.28 7.52
C ASP A 109 2.08 8.62 7.04
N ILE A 110 2.22 8.47 5.72
CA ILE A 110 3.40 7.84 5.12
C ILE A 110 4.70 8.57 5.48
N PHE A 111 4.65 9.89 5.73
CA PHE A 111 5.83 10.65 6.10
C PHE A 111 6.35 10.31 7.50
N ASP A 112 5.55 9.67 8.33
CA ASP A 112 5.96 9.18 9.65
C ASP A 112 6.54 7.76 9.61
N LEU A 113 6.48 7.10 8.46
CA LEU A 113 6.97 5.73 8.28
C LEU A 113 8.49 5.72 8.15
N LYS A 114 9.14 4.77 8.84
CA LYS A 114 10.60 4.67 8.89
C LYS A 114 11.07 3.34 8.30
N VAL A 115 12.35 3.30 7.92
CA VAL A 115 13.02 2.05 7.48
C VAL A 115 12.80 0.93 8.50
N SER A 116 12.95 1.25 9.78
CA SER A 116 12.79 0.26 10.86
C SER A 116 11.37 -0.31 10.96
N ASP A 117 10.37 0.41 10.45
CA ASP A 117 8.99 -0.06 10.48
C ASP A 117 8.74 -1.12 9.40
N ILE A 118 9.25 -0.91 8.21
CA ILE A 118 8.93 -1.75 7.04
C ILE A 118 10.01 -2.78 6.70
N GLY A 119 11.24 -2.57 7.15
CA GLY A 119 12.35 -3.48 6.86
C GLY A 119 12.78 -3.44 5.39
N ASN A 120 13.38 -4.53 4.93
CA ASN A 120 13.86 -4.64 3.55
C ASN A 120 12.70 -4.75 2.57
N ILE A 121 12.74 -3.93 1.53
CA ILE A 121 11.75 -3.91 0.45
C ILE A 121 12.45 -4.29 -0.85
N ASP A 122 11.89 -5.27 -1.58
CA ASP A 122 12.44 -5.73 -2.85
C ASP A 122 11.89 -4.95 -4.04
N LEU A 123 10.65 -4.47 -3.93
CA LEU A 123 9.99 -3.69 -4.97
C LEU A 123 9.02 -2.71 -4.32
N THR A 124 9.03 -1.47 -4.80
CA THR A 124 8.00 -0.48 -4.46
C THR A 124 7.06 -0.32 -5.63
N TYR A 125 5.77 -0.57 -5.39
CA TYR A 125 4.72 -0.45 -6.40
C TYR A 125 3.86 0.76 -6.10
N ASP A 126 4.13 1.87 -6.81
CA ASP A 126 3.34 3.11 -6.72
C ASP A 126 2.41 3.19 -7.92
N ARG A 127 1.11 3.04 -7.68
CA ARG A 127 0.09 3.24 -8.70
C ARG A 127 -0.67 4.53 -8.41
N ALA A 128 -0.33 5.59 -9.13
CA ALA A 128 -0.97 6.90 -9.06
C ALA A 128 -0.84 7.62 -7.71
N ALA A 129 -0.07 7.08 -6.76
CA ALA A 129 0.13 7.73 -5.48
C ALA A 129 0.88 9.05 -5.61
N LEU A 130 2.00 9.04 -6.35
CA LEU A 130 2.80 10.24 -6.59
C LEU A 130 1.98 11.35 -7.25
N VAL A 131 1.23 11.03 -8.30
CA VAL A 131 0.45 12.02 -9.04
C VAL A 131 -0.77 12.51 -8.28
N ALA A 132 -1.22 11.77 -7.27
CA ALA A 132 -2.34 12.18 -6.42
C ALA A 132 -1.96 13.33 -5.47
N LEU A 133 -0.66 13.54 -5.25
CA LEU A 133 -0.17 14.59 -4.35
C LEU A 133 -0.02 15.91 -5.09
N PRO A 134 -0.19 17.05 -4.39
CA PRO A 134 0.11 18.35 -4.99
C PRO A 134 1.60 18.44 -5.33
N PRO A 135 1.96 19.22 -6.39
CA PRO A 135 3.36 19.31 -6.83
C PRO A 135 4.35 19.64 -5.71
N ALA A 136 3.94 20.46 -4.74
CA ALA A 136 4.80 20.83 -3.62
C ALA A 136 5.19 19.62 -2.74
N LEU A 137 4.38 18.55 -2.71
CA LEU A 137 4.63 17.36 -1.90
C LEU A 137 5.26 16.21 -2.71
N GLN A 138 5.21 16.27 -4.03
CA GLN A 138 5.69 15.15 -4.87
C GLN A 138 7.17 14.87 -4.66
N LEU A 139 8.01 15.90 -4.63
CA LEU A 139 9.44 15.71 -4.42
C LEU A 139 9.74 15.21 -3.01
N LYS A 140 9.07 15.76 -2.00
CA LYS A 140 9.18 15.31 -0.61
C LYS A 140 8.80 13.84 -0.49
N TYR A 141 7.70 13.44 -1.12
CA TYR A 141 7.22 12.06 -1.13
C TYR A 141 8.22 11.12 -1.82
N ALA A 142 8.70 11.48 -3.01
CA ALA A 142 9.67 10.66 -3.73
C ALA A 142 10.96 10.46 -2.92
N ASN A 143 11.49 11.54 -2.34
CA ASN A 143 12.67 11.46 -1.48
C ASN A 143 12.42 10.61 -0.24
N HIS A 144 11.26 10.70 0.35
CA HIS A 144 10.88 9.89 1.50
C HIS A 144 10.84 8.39 1.13
N LEU A 145 10.19 8.04 0.02
CA LEU A 145 10.18 6.64 -0.46
C LEU A 145 11.59 6.10 -0.66
N ILE A 146 12.46 6.87 -1.29
CA ILE A 146 13.85 6.46 -1.52
C ILE A 146 14.54 6.22 -0.17
N SER A 147 14.29 7.07 0.82
CA SER A 147 14.95 6.97 2.12
C SER A 147 14.50 5.75 2.94
N ILE A 148 13.27 5.27 2.77
CA ILE A 148 12.73 4.17 3.57
C ILE A 148 12.77 2.82 2.84
N THR A 149 12.98 2.82 1.55
CA THR A 149 13.06 1.61 0.73
C THR A 149 14.42 1.47 0.09
#